data_af5b79c68d98ee2fb9a463cfeccb6802
#
_entry.id   af5b79c68d98ee2fb9a463cfeccb6802
#
_cell.length_a   1.000
_cell.length_b   1.000
_cell.length_c   1.000
_cell.angle_alpha   90.00
_cell.angle_beta   90.00
_cell.angle_gamma   90.00
#
_symmetry.space_group_name_H-M   'P 1'
#
loop_
_entity.id
_entity.type
_entity.pdbx_description
1 polymer ?
#
loop_
_entity_poly.entity_id
_entity_poly.type
_entity_poly.pdbx_seq_one_letter_code
_entity_poly.pdbx_strand_id
1 'polypeptide(L)'
;MSLAALTHLTRHRMQSLAAPDLLANARYDRYVLPESVREAGLQARYCEAFSLAGEAAGKLASMNAGTDALCYLLVSGLRVPVVSTMNAGELYTYFRLRTCQRAQWEIRELATEALRVLRQAHPMLFSLYGPTCFVSGTCPEGRMCCGKTARVREVFAGKL
;
A
#
# COMPACT_ATOMS: atom_id res chain seq x y z
N MET A 1 5.78 1.44 3.87
CA MET A 1 4.90 1.74 2.71
C MET A 1 4.86 3.22 2.46
N SER A 2 4.34 3.66 1.29
CA SER A 2 4.07 5.07 1.03
C SER A 2 2.86 5.59 1.82
N LEU A 3 2.75 6.93 1.96
CA LEU A 3 1.54 7.55 2.52
C LEU A 3 0.31 7.21 1.67
N ALA A 4 0.45 7.12 0.34
CA ALA A 4 -0.62 6.68 -0.54
C ALA A 4 -1.13 5.28 -0.19
N ALA A 5 -0.25 4.30 0.00
CA ALA A 5 -0.65 2.95 0.39
C ALA A 5 -1.24 2.90 1.80
N LEU A 6 -0.72 3.73 2.72
CA LEU A 6 -1.25 3.84 4.09
C LEU A 6 -2.73 4.24 4.09
N THR A 7 -3.16 5.15 3.19
CA THR A 7 -4.58 5.53 3.11
C THR A 7 -5.49 4.36 2.75
N HIS A 8 -4.97 3.35 2.02
CA HIS A 8 -5.72 2.13 1.72
C HIS A 8 -5.70 1.13 2.89
N LEU A 9 -4.62 1.11 3.67
CA LEU A 9 -4.51 0.26 4.86
C LEU A 9 -5.43 0.73 5.98
N THR A 10 -5.50 2.04 6.25
CA THR A 10 -6.34 2.62 7.31
C THR A 10 -7.84 2.44 7.11
N ARG A 11 -8.28 2.00 5.91
CA ARG A 11 -9.69 1.65 5.66
C ARG A 11 -10.12 0.33 6.31
N HIS A 12 -9.16 -0.50 6.73
CA HIS A 12 -9.40 -1.71 7.49
C HIS A 12 -9.51 -1.36 8.98
N ARG A 13 -10.75 -1.15 9.44
CA ARG A 13 -11.02 -0.56 10.77
C ARG A 13 -10.84 -1.53 11.93
N MET A 14 -10.86 -2.84 11.66
CA MET A 14 -10.75 -3.88 12.70
C MET A 14 -9.30 -4.31 12.96
N GLN A 15 -8.33 -3.45 12.66
CA GLN A 15 -6.91 -3.67 12.90
C GLN A 15 -6.40 -2.75 14.01
N SER A 16 -5.32 -3.18 14.66
CA SER A 16 -4.46 -2.28 15.43
C SER A 16 -3.36 -1.77 14.52
N LEU A 17 -3.29 -0.46 14.34
CA LEU A 17 -2.33 0.19 13.46
C LEU A 17 -1.46 1.15 14.26
N ALA A 18 -0.15 0.93 14.25
CA ALA A 18 0.84 1.86 14.80
C ALA A 18 1.65 2.47 13.66
N ALA A 19 1.66 3.79 13.60
CA ALA A 19 2.47 4.58 12.70
C ALA A 19 3.14 5.71 13.51
N PRO A 20 4.35 6.14 13.13
CA PRO A 20 5.00 7.26 13.81
C PRO A 20 4.26 8.58 13.50
N ASP A 21 4.56 9.62 14.27
CA ASP A 21 4.20 10.99 13.89
C ASP A 21 4.76 11.29 12.49
N LEU A 22 3.89 11.59 11.56
CA LEU A 22 4.24 11.74 10.14
C LEU A 22 5.11 12.97 9.87
N LEU A 23 4.86 14.07 10.60
CA LEU A 23 5.64 15.31 10.45
C LEU A 23 7.02 15.18 11.10
N ALA A 24 7.08 14.69 12.34
CA ALA A 24 8.34 14.51 13.04
C ALA A 24 9.27 13.50 12.38
N ASN A 25 8.69 12.57 11.60
CA ASN A 25 9.45 11.50 10.93
C ASN A 25 9.46 11.62 9.39
N ALA A 26 9.03 12.76 8.84
CA ALA A 26 9.07 12.99 7.40
C ALA A 26 10.53 12.99 6.88
N ARG A 27 10.82 12.01 6.04
CA ARG A 27 12.15 11.83 5.41
C ARG A 27 12.01 11.95 3.91
N TYR A 28 12.27 13.13 3.36
CA TYR A 28 12.13 13.41 1.93
C TYR A 28 13.17 12.71 1.06
N ASP A 29 14.20 12.13 1.66
CA ASP A 29 15.16 11.21 1.04
C ASP A 29 14.64 9.75 0.96
N ARG A 30 13.48 9.45 1.58
CA ARG A 30 12.88 8.11 1.62
C ARG A 30 11.49 8.13 1.01
N TYR A 31 11.38 7.63 -0.19
CA TYR A 31 10.13 7.55 -0.94
C TYR A 31 9.97 6.20 -1.64
N VAL A 32 8.78 5.93 -2.11
CA VAL A 32 8.45 4.76 -2.93
C VAL A 32 8.34 5.24 -4.37
N LEU A 33 9.24 4.76 -5.24
CA LEU A 33 9.25 5.09 -6.66
C LEU A 33 8.34 4.11 -7.42
N PRO A 34 7.25 4.59 -8.05
CA PRO A 34 6.41 3.73 -8.89
C PRO A 34 7.16 3.21 -10.13
N GLU A 35 6.94 1.95 -10.49
CA GLU A 35 7.57 1.38 -11.70
C GLU A 35 7.21 2.15 -12.96
N SER A 36 5.95 2.60 -13.09
CA SER A 36 5.51 3.44 -14.20
C SER A 36 6.30 4.74 -14.37
N VAL A 37 6.79 5.33 -13.27
CA VAL A 37 7.66 6.52 -13.30
C VAL A 37 9.05 6.16 -13.82
N ARG A 38 9.55 4.99 -13.41
CA ARG A 38 10.83 4.45 -13.87
C ARG A 38 10.80 4.13 -15.36
N GLU A 39 9.78 3.40 -15.80
CA GLU A 39 9.56 3.05 -17.20
C GLU A 39 9.40 4.27 -18.11
N ALA A 40 8.80 5.34 -17.59
CA ALA A 40 8.67 6.61 -18.30
C ALA A 40 9.96 7.46 -18.32
N GLY A 41 11.05 7.01 -17.70
CA GLY A 41 12.31 7.77 -17.60
C GLY A 41 12.23 9.05 -16.75
N LEU A 42 11.20 9.16 -15.86
CA LEU A 42 10.93 10.37 -15.08
C LEU A 42 11.49 10.31 -13.65
N GLN A 43 12.34 9.34 -13.36
CA GLN A 43 12.90 9.15 -12.01
C GLN A 43 13.58 10.41 -11.46
N ALA A 44 14.40 11.09 -12.26
CA ALA A 44 15.11 12.30 -11.82
C ALA A 44 14.13 13.40 -11.37
N ARG A 45 13.09 13.66 -12.16
CA ARG A 45 12.03 14.62 -11.82
C ARG A 45 11.24 14.23 -10.59
N TYR A 46 10.99 12.93 -10.41
CA TYR A 46 10.33 12.42 -9.22
C TYR A 46 11.16 12.67 -7.97
N CYS A 47 12.47 12.40 -8.01
CA CYS A 47 13.40 12.67 -6.91
C CYS A 47 13.50 14.18 -6.59
N GLU A 48 13.59 15.00 -7.63
CA GLU A 48 13.63 16.45 -7.51
C GLU A 48 12.41 17.02 -6.77
N ALA A 49 11.21 16.51 -7.09
CA ALA A 49 9.97 16.92 -6.41
C ALA A 49 10.02 16.67 -4.89
N PHE A 50 10.62 15.54 -4.45
CA PHE A 50 10.82 15.27 -3.02
C PHE A 50 11.85 16.21 -2.39
N SER A 51 12.95 16.49 -3.07
CA SER A 51 13.95 17.44 -2.59
C SER A 51 13.34 18.82 -2.40
N LEU A 52 12.61 19.33 -3.38
CA LEU A 52 11.93 20.63 -3.32
C LEU A 52 10.89 20.68 -2.18
N ALA A 53 10.12 19.62 -1.99
CA ALA A 53 9.18 19.54 -0.87
C ALA A 53 9.90 19.58 0.48
N GLY A 54 11.03 18.88 0.61
CA GLY A 54 11.85 18.87 1.82
C GLY A 54 12.48 20.24 2.11
N GLU A 55 13.01 20.92 1.08
CA GLU A 55 13.53 22.29 1.21
C GLU A 55 12.45 23.28 1.64
N ALA A 56 11.26 23.19 1.03
CA ALA A 56 10.11 24.02 1.39
C ALA A 56 9.68 23.76 2.84
N ALA A 57 9.61 22.49 3.26
CA ALA A 57 9.30 22.14 4.64
C ALA A 57 10.32 22.71 5.63
N GLY A 58 11.61 22.62 5.33
CA GLY A 58 12.68 23.22 6.14
C GLY A 58 12.57 24.72 6.25
N LYS A 59 12.27 25.42 5.14
CA LYS A 59 12.06 26.88 5.13
C LYS A 59 10.86 27.28 5.98
N LEU A 60 9.72 26.61 5.82
CA LEU A 60 8.53 26.90 6.63
C LEU A 60 8.76 26.62 8.12
N ALA A 61 9.44 25.53 8.45
CA ALA A 61 9.79 25.21 9.83
C ALA A 61 10.70 26.30 10.44
N SER A 62 11.69 26.82 9.70
CA SER A 62 12.57 27.92 10.16
C SER A 62 11.82 29.25 10.37
N MET A 63 10.69 29.43 9.70
CA MET A 63 9.78 30.56 9.87
C MET A 63 8.73 30.34 10.98
N ASN A 64 8.86 29.28 11.77
CA ASN A 64 7.90 28.86 12.80
C ASN A 64 6.47 28.66 12.27
N ALA A 65 6.33 28.16 11.02
CA ALA A 65 5.03 27.81 10.48
C ALA A 65 4.38 26.69 11.30
N GLY A 66 3.07 26.75 11.47
CA GLY A 66 2.32 25.74 12.21
C GLY A 66 2.35 24.36 11.54
N THR A 67 2.07 23.32 12.32
CA THR A 67 2.02 21.93 11.85
C THR A 67 0.99 21.72 10.74
N ASP A 68 -0.11 22.46 10.75
CA ASP A 68 -1.13 22.50 9.71
C ASP A 68 -0.54 22.90 8.34
N ALA A 69 0.31 23.93 8.29
CA ALA A 69 1.00 24.33 7.07
C ALA A 69 1.99 23.26 6.58
N LEU A 70 2.76 22.67 7.50
CA LEU A 70 3.74 21.64 7.18
C LEU A 70 3.10 20.35 6.64
N CYS A 71 1.87 20.00 7.07
CA CYS A 71 1.14 18.84 6.57
C CYS A 71 0.94 18.86 5.05
N TYR A 72 0.79 20.03 4.44
CA TYR A 72 0.62 20.17 2.99
C TYR A 72 1.84 19.77 2.17
N LEU A 73 3.01 19.71 2.82
CA LEU A 73 4.26 19.29 2.17
C LEU A 73 4.53 17.77 2.31
N LEU A 74 3.67 17.03 2.99
CA LEU A 74 3.75 15.58 3.05
C LEU A 74 3.32 14.97 1.71
N VAL A 75 4.26 14.79 0.81
CA VAL A 75 4.01 14.16 -0.51
C VAL A 75 3.62 12.68 -0.35
N SER A 76 2.62 12.24 -1.09
CA SER A 76 1.99 10.93 -0.95
C SER A 76 2.93 9.73 -1.16
N GLY A 77 4.05 9.92 -1.85
CA GLY A 77 5.08 8.90 -2.05
C GLY A 77 6.07 8.75 -0.88
N LEU A 78 6.04 9.60 0.15
CA LEU A 78 6.92 9.47 1.32
C LEU A 78 6.75 8.11 1.98
N ARG A 79 7.88 7.48 2.30
CA ARG A 79 7.89 6.15 2.96
C ARG A 79 7.77 6.30 4.47
N VAL A 80 6.82 5.58 5.05
CA VAL A 80 6.62 5.47 6.49
C VAL A 80 6.68 4.02 6.95
N PRO A 81 7.32 3.72 8.08
CA PRO A 81 7.22 2.43 8.73
C PRO A 81 5.85 2.31 9.40
N VAL A 82 5.22 1.15 9.31
CA VAL A 82 3.90 0.89 9.87
C VAL A 82 3.88 -0.52 10.42
N VAL A 83 3.30 -0.68 11.61
CA VAL A 83 3.00 -1.98 12.19
C VAL A 83 1.48 -2.15 12.21
N SER A 84 1.00 -3.21 11.60
CA SER A 84 -0.43 -3.55 11.56
C SER A 84 -0.64 -4.94 12.16
N THR A 85 -1.58 -5.04 13.09
CA THR A 85 -1.98 -6.32 13.69
C THR A 85 -3.44 -6.58 13.35
N MET A 86 -3.69 -7.74 12.74
CA MET A 86 -5.02 -8.17 12.29
C MET A 86 -5.28 -9.59 12.77
N ASN A 87 -6.51 -9.88 13.18
CA ASN A 87 -6.95 -11.26 13.39
C ASN A 87 -7.24 -11.97 12.05
N ALA A 88 -7.46 -13.29 12.08
CA ALA A 88 -7.69 -14.07 10.87
C ALA A 88 -8.91 -13.59 10.06
N GLY A 89 -9.99 -13.17 10.71
CA GLY A 89 -11.18 -12.65 10.04
C GLY A 89 -10.92 -11.35 9.29
N GLU A 90 -10.15 -10.42 9.90
CA GLU A 90 -9.74 -9.18 9.23
C GLU A 90 -8.74 -9.45 8.11
N LEU A 91 -7.77 -10.36 8.31
CA LEU A 91 -6.85 -10.79 7.25
C LEU A 91 -7.60 -11.36 6.04
N TYR A 92 -8.69 -12.13 6.27
CA TYR A 92 -9.53 -12.62 5.18
C TYR A 92 -10.12 -11.47 4.36
N THR A 93 -10.69 -10.47 5.02
CA THR A 93 -11.23 -9.27 4.37
C THR A 93 -10.13 -8.45 3.68
N TYR A 94 -9.01 -8.26 4.34
CA TYR A 94 -7.86 -7.55 3.81
C TYR A 94 -7.36 -8.18 2.51
N PHE A 95 -7.09 -9.48 2.49
CA PHE A 95 -6.59 -10.16 1.29
C PHE A 95 -7.61 -10.17 0.16
N ARG A 96 -8.90 -10.35 0.44
CA ARG A 96 -9.94 -10.29 -0.59
C ARG A 96 -9.95 -8.97 -1.36
N LEU A 97 -9.69 -7.86 -0.67
CA LEU A 97 -9.73 -6.52 -1.23
C LEU A 97 -8.37 -6.08 -1.77
N ARG A 98 -7.27 -6.39 -1.07
CA ARG A 98 -5.95 -5.80 -1.38
C ARG A 98 -5.09 -6.66 -2.30
N THR A 99 -5.37 -7.94 -2.48
CA THR A 99 -4.73 -8.76 -3.53
C THR A 99 -5.46 -8.69 -4.87
N CYS A 100 -6.57 -7.94 -4.95
CA CYS A 100 -7.32 -7.73 -6.19
C CYS A 100 -6.51 -6.87 -7.18
N GLN A 101 -6.61 -7.18 -8.48
CA GLN A 101 -5.96 -6.41 -9.55
C GLN A 101 -6.43 -4.94 -9.63
N ARG A 102 -7.56 -4.60 -9.02
CA ARG A 102 -8.07 -3.23 -8.91
C ARG A 102 -7.56 -2.48 -7.68
N ALA A 103 -6.86 -3.15 -6.76
CA ALA A 103 -6.20 -2.47 -5.66
C ALA A 103 -5.04 -1.60 -6.19
N GLN A 104 -4.72 -0.54 -5.46
CA GLN A 104 -3.54 0.27 -5.73
C GLN A 104 -2.29 -0.65 -5.74
N TRP A 105 -1.38 -0.42 -6.65
CA TRP A 105 -0.29 -1.35 -6.96
C TRP A 105 0.57 -1.71 -5.74
N GLU A 106 0.98 -0.74 -4.93
CA GLU A 106 1.87 -0.98 -3.79
C GLU A 106 1.18 -1.79 -2.67
N ILE A 107 -0.05 -1.41 -2.28
CA ILE A 107 -0.78 -2.19 -1.26
C ILE A 107 -1.13 -3.59 -1.76
N ARG A 108 -1.32 -3.78 -3.07
CA ARG A 108 -1.53 -5.09 -3.67
C ARG A 108 -0.28 -5.96 -3.57
N GLU A 109 0.88 -5.41 -3.87
CA GLU A 109 2.17 -6.12 -3.75
C GLU A 109 2.44 -6.51 -2.29
N LEU A 110 2.29 -5.55 -1.36
CA LEU A 110 2.45 -5.80 0.07
C LEU A 110 1.48 -6.88 0.58
N ALA A 111 0.21 -6.81 0.17
CA ALA A 111 -0.77 -7.81 0.56
C ALA A 111 -0.47 -9.19 -0.04
N THR A 112 -0.03 -9.24 -1.29
CA THR A 112 0.33 -10.51 -1.93
C THR A 112 1.55 -11.14 -1.26
N GLU A 113 2.56 -10.34 -0.94
CA GLU A 113 3.75 -10.82 -0.23
C GLU A 113 3.43 -11.29 1.19
N ALA A 114 2.61 -10.52 1.93
CA ALA A 114 2.17 -10.93 3.26
C ALA A 114 1.39 -12.26 3.20
N LEU A 115 0.51 -12.45 2.22
CA LEU A 115 -0.19 -13.71 2.04
C LEU A 115 0.75 -14.87 1.69
N ARG A 116 1.78 -14.61 0.87
CA ARG A 116 2.81 -15.61 0.55
C ARG A 116 3.53 -16.12 1.80
N VAL A 117 3.95 -15.19 2.67
CA VAL A 117 4.61 -15.53 3.94
C VAL A 117 3.68 -16.33 4.86
N LEU A 118 2.42 -15.90 4.98
CA LEU A 118 1.44 -16.59 5.82
C LEU A 118 1.08 -17.99 5.28
N ARG A 119 1.01 -18.17 3.97
CA ARG A 119 0.80 -19.49 3.36
C ARG A 119 1.96 -20.45 3.61
N GLN A 120 3.20 -19.94 3.68
CA GLN A 120 4.36 -20.76 4.05
C GLN A 120 4.30 -21.20 5.52
N ALA A 121 3.89 -20.28 6.42
CA ALA A 121 3.81 -20.56 7.86
C ALA A 121 2.61 -21.47 8.22
N HIS A 122 1.45 -21.25 7.62
CA HIS A 122 0.21 -21.96 7.93
C HIS A 122 -0.60 -22.26 6.65
N PRO A 123 -0.13 -23.21 5.83
CA PRO A 123 -0.71 -23.47 4.51
C PRO A 123 -2.19 -23.91 4.56
N MET A 124 -2.58 -24.71 5.55
CA MET A 124 -3.98 -25.17 5.68
C MET A 124 -4.96 -24.01 5.84
N LEU A 125 -4.61 -23.00 6.63
CA LEU A 125 -5.48 -21.84 6.87
C LEU A 125 -5.45 -20.86 5.69
N PHE A 126 -4.27 -20.47 5.25
CA PHE A 126 -4.13 -19.36 4.29
C PHE A 126 -4.21 -19.78 2.81
N SER A 127 -4.29 -21.09 2.50
CA SER A 127 -4.57 -21.56 1.13
C SER A 127 -5.92 -21.06 0.59
N LEU A 128 -6.88 -20.80 1.46
CA LEU A 128 -8.21 -20.30 1.11
C LEU A 128 -8.29 -18.77 0.98
N TYR A 129 -7.20 -18.05 1.29
CA TYR A 129 -7.17 -16.59 1.26
C TYR A 129 -6.65 -16.08 -0.08
N GLY A 130 -7.22 -14.99 -0.56
CA GLY A 130 -6.85 -14.37 -1.83
C GLY A 130 -7.90 -13.36 -2.28
N PRO A 131 -7.80 -12.86 -3.53
CA PRO A 131 -8.77 -11.89 -4.05
C PRO A 131 -10.17 -12.49 -4.13
N THR A 132 -11.20 -11.66 -4.05
CA THR A 132 -12.60 -12.11 -4.01
C THR A 132 -12.94 -13.08 -5.13
N CYS A 133 -12.47 -12.83 -6.36
CA CYS A 133 -12.75 -13.71 -7.50
C CYS A 133 -12.10 -15.10 -7.39
N PHE A 134 -11.02 -15.25 -6.61
CA PHE A 134 -10.44 -16.55 -6.26
C PHE A 134 -11.30 -17.24 -5.20
N VAL A 135 -11.64 -16.53 -4.13
CA VAL A 135 -12.35 -17.08 -2.96
C VAL A 135 -13.79 -17.47 -3.30
N SER A 136 -14.54 -16.59 -3.97
CA SER A 136 -15.98 -16.77 -4.26
C SER A 136 -16.28 -17.30 -5.66
N GLY A 137 -15.27 -17.46 -6.51
CA GLY A 137 -15.43 -17.93 -7.89
C GLY A 137 -15.96 -16.87 -8.87
N THR A 138 -16.43 -15.73 -8.40
CA THR A 138 -16.99 -14.65 -9.22
C THR A 138 -16.34 -13.30 -8.89
N CYS A 139 -16.28 -12.39 -9.88
CA CYS A 139 -15.80 -11.05 -9.66
C CYS A 139 -16.95 -10.15 -9.18
N PRO A 140 -16.83 -9.49 -8.01
CA PRO A 140 -17.90 -8.62 -7.48
C PRO A 140 -17.96 -7.26 -8.19
N GLU A 141 -16.94 -6.90 -8.99
CA GLU A 141 -16.79 -5.57 -9.59
C GLU A 141 -17.69 -5.34 -10.83
N GLY A 142 -18.45 -6.33 -11.26
CA GLY A 142 -19.34 -6.21 -12.41
C GLY A 142 -18.64 -5.61 -13.64
N ARG A 143 -19.09 -4.44 -14.10
CA ARG A 143 -18.50 -3.72 -15.25
C ARG A 143 -17.05 -3.28 -15.02
N MET A 144 -16.62 -3.15 -13.77
CA MET A 144 -15.25 -2.79 -13.39
C MET A 144 -14.32 -3.99 -13.23
N CYS A 145 -14.77 -5.18 -13.61
CA CYS A 145 -13.94 -6.37 -13.59
C CYS A 145 -12.64 -6.15 -14.39
N CYS A 146 -11.51 -6.66 -13.86
CA CYS A 146 -10.22 -6.55 -14.56
C CYS A 146 -10.09 -7.48 -15.78
N GLY A 147 -11.07 -8.38 -16.02
CA GLY A 147 -11.07 -9.37 -17.11
C GLY A 147 -10.07 -10.52 -16.93
N LYS A 148 -9.31 -10.57 -15.82
CA LYS A 148 -8.22 -11.54 -15.59
C LYS A 148 -8.58 -12.64 -14.58
N THR A 149 -9.86 -12.88 -14.33
CA THR A 149 -10.33 -13.78 -13.26
C THR A 149 -9.72 -15.19 -13.37
N ALA A 150 -9.68 -15.79 -14.57
CA ALA A 150 -9.11 -17.12 -14.77
C ALA A 150 -7.63 -17.17 -14.37
N ARG A 151 -6.82 -16.24 -14.88
CA ARG A 151 -5.39 -16.15 -14.55
C ARG A 151 -5.15 -15.88 -13.06
N VAL A 152 -5.94 -15.00 -12.46
CA VAL A 152 -5.84 -14.70 -11.03
C VAL A 152 -6.12 -15.95 -10.20
N ARG A 153 -7.16 -16.71 -10.55
CA ARG A 153 -7.48 -17.96 -9.86
C ARG A 153 -6.37 -19.00 -9.98
N GLU A 154 -5.79 -19.14 -11.14
CA GLU A 154 -4.64 -20.05 -11.38
C GLU A 154 -3.44 -19.68 -10.50
N VAL A 155 -3.06 -18.38 -10.48
CA VAL A 155 -1.95 -17.89 -9.65
C VAL A 155 -2.19 -18.14 -8.17
N PHE A 156 -3.41 -17.85 -7.66
CA PHE A 156 -3.73 -18.01 -6.24
C PHE A 156 -4.04 -19.46 -5.82
N ALA A 157 -4.37 -20.34 -6.75
CA ALA A 157 -4.50 -21.79 -6.51
C ALA A 157 -3.14 -22.49 -6.45
N GLY A 158 -2.12 -21.94 -7.12
CA GLY A 158 -0.76 -22.44 -7.09
C GLY A 158 0.05 -21.97 -5.88
N LYS A 159 1.36 -22.14 -5.95
CA LYS A 159 2.29 -21.54 -4.98
C LYS A 159 2.46 -20.05 -5.34
N LEU A 160 2.00 -19.19 -4.47
CA LEU A 160 2.32 -17.75 -4.52
C LEU A 160 3.80 -17.51 -4.32
#